data_500884009d58103b18dd9ad4dfc54ee1
#
_entry.id   500884009d58103b18dd9ad4dfc54ee1
#
_cell.length_a   1.000
_cell.length_b   1.000
_cell.length_c   1.000
_cell.angle_alpha   90.00
_cell.angle_beta   90.00
_cell.angle_gamma   90.00
#
_symmetry.space_group_name_H-M   'P 1'
#
loop_
_entity.id
_entity.type
_entity.pdbx_description
1 polymer ?
#
loop_
_entity_poly.entity_id
_entity_poly.type
_entity_poly.pdbx_seq_one_letter_code
_entity_poly.pdbx_strand_id
1 'polypeptide(L)'
;GTITWNTVQYAAGYKVYIGTTPGGTDIANGIVVTGTTYKPALQASTMYYLKVVPYNPVGDAAGCTEISFTTTTVQYCGPLTYSTVEPTTNVTFAGINNTTSATVGGTPAHEFFLDKVGTVLTNASYPISMNANTDGSTFRHFFAVFIDWNQDGNFDDANEKYFTTPETFVFVLGSNGVTGTPAVGSIVVPENAKLGQTRMRVKSAYYGSTGPNTEPNLSNFANACLTTGSSFGQVEDYTIQVNTANTGTSNVDKDKIMVYPNPFLDVLNISDIKGVKSVSVSDVAGRQVKTMKAAAQLNLSDLKTGLYIVTLHMEDGSVKSVKAIKK
;
A
#
# COMPACT_ATOMS: atom_id res chain seq x y z
N GLY A 1 11.04 -12.20 8.47
CA GLY A 1 11.87 -13.03 9.38
C GLY A 1 11.87 -14.49 8.96
N THR A 2 12.86 -15.26 9.39
CA THR A 2 12.94 -16.69 9.16
C THR A 2 12.56 -17.42 10.44
N ILE A 3 11.64 -18.38 10.34
CA ILE A 3 11.28 -19.29 11.43
C ILE A 3 12.18 -20.50 11.35
N THR A 4 12.76 -20.93 12.48
CA THR A 4 13.63 -22.10 12.57
C THR A 4 13.15 -23.04 13.67
N TRP A 5 13.38 -24.34 13.49
CA TRP A 5 13.07 -25.37 14.49
C TRP A 5 14.15 -26.46 14.50
N ASN A 6 14.16 -27.25 15.55
CA ASN A 6 15.11 -28.35 15.69
C ASN A 6 14.69 -29.54 14.81
N THR A 7 15.70 -30.30 14.34
CA THR A 7 15.45 -31.56 13.63
C THR A 7 14.77 -32.57 14.54
N VAL A 8 13.80 -33.31 13.98
CA VAL A 8 13.15 -34.43 14.64
C VAL A 8 13.64 -35.73 14.02
N GLN A 9 14.06 -36.68 14.85
CA GLN A 9 14.56 -37.95 14.39
C GLN A 9 13.51 -38.71 13.57
N TYR A 10 13.91 -39.28 12.46
CA TYR A 10 13.06 -40.01 11.50
C TYR A 10 12.02 -39.14 10.74
N ALA A 11 12.06 -37.82 10.85
CA ALA A 11 11.24 -36.96 10.01
C ALA A 11 11.80 -36.92 8.57
N ALA A 12 10.94 -37.11 7.58
CA ALA A 12 11.26 -36.89 6.18
C ALA A 12 11.08 -35.41 5.78
N GLY A 13 10.31 -34.67 6.57
CA GLY A 13 10.05 -33.24 6.40
C GLY A 13 9.07 -32.74 7.43
N TYR A 14 8.58 -31.50 7.19
CA TYR A 14 7.70 -30.79 8.12
C TYR A 14 6.55 -30.15 7.37
N LYS A 15 5.37 -30.14 7.96
CA LYS A 15 4.23 -29.35 7.52
C LYS A 15 4.09 -28.13 8.43
N VAL A 16 4.08 -26.94 7.85
CA VAL A 16 4.00 -25.68 8.57
C VAL A 16 2.59 -25.11 8.44
N TYR A 17 2.02 -24.74 9.59
CA TYR A 17 0.73 -24.08 9.71
C TYR A 17 0.94 -22.74 10.42
N ILE A 18 0.43 -21.65 9.86
CA ILE A 18 0.50 -20.32 10.45
C ILE A 18 -0.81 -19.59 10.21
N GLY A 19 -1.33 -18.98 11.27
CA GLY A 19 -2.52 -18.14 11.17
C GLY A 19 -2.47 -16.93 12.09
N THR A 20 -3.43 -16.02 11.90
CA THR A 20 -3.61 -14.80 12.72
C THR A 20 -4.51 -15.04 13.93
N THR A 21 -5.12 -16.22 14.02
CA THR A 21 -5.95 -16.66 15.16
C THR A 21 -5.50 -18.04 15.64
N PRO A 22 -5.80 -18.43 16.89
CA PRO A 22 -5.51 -19.80 17.37
C PRO A 22 -6.11 -20.85 16.44
N GLY A 23 -5.28 -21.81 15.99
CA GLY A 23 -5.69 -22.85 15.03
C GLY A 23 -5.87 -22.36 13.59
N GLY A 24 -5.69 -21.08 13.32
CA GLY A 24 -5.80 -20.47 12.00
C GLY A 24 -4.71 -20.94 11.04
N THR A 25 -5.00 -20.90 9.73
CA THR A 25 -4.07 -21.32 8.66
C THR A 25 -4.09 -20.36 7.47
N ASP A 26 -4.51 -19.13 7.72
CA ASP A 26 -4.67 -18.05 6.72
C ASP A 26 -3.35 -17.59 6.10
N ILE A 27 -2.21 -17.86 6.73
CA ILE A 27 -0.87 -17.53 6.22
C ILE A 27 -0.18 -18.78 5.62
N ALA A 28 -0.27 -19.92 6.28
CA ALA A 28 0.30 -21.19 5.80
C ALA A 28 -0.59 -22.35 6.24
N ASN A 29 -0.99 -23.19 5.29
CA ASN A 29 -1.86 -24.35 5.52
C ASN A 29 -1.16 -25.63 5.06
N GLY A 30 -0.36 -26.22 5.95
CA GLY A 30 0.35 -27.47 5.67
C GLY A 30 1.45 -27.33 4.62
N ILE A 31 2.12 -26.20 4.55
CA ILE A 31 3.26 -25.97 3.64
C ILE A 31 4.36 -26.98 3.95
N VAL A 32 4.71 -27.80 2.96
CA VAL A 32 5.73 -28.85 3.09
C VAL A 32 7.12 -28.25 2.97
N VAL A 33 7.97 -28.51 3.97
CA VAL A 33 9.36 -28.06 4.04
C VAL A 33 10.24 -29.28 4.36
N THR A 34 11.29 -29.50 3.58
CA THR A 34 12.24 -30.61 3.79
C THR A 34 13.34 -30.27 4.78
N GLY A 35 13.62 -28.97 5.01
CA GLY A 35 14.58 -28.47 5.99
C GLY A 35 13.91 -28.04 7.30
N THR A 36 14.68 -27.36 8.14
CA THR A 36 14.24 -26.87 9.46
C THR A 36 14.03 -25.35 9.49
N THR A 37 13.82 -24.73 8.32
CA THR A 37 13.63 -23.30 8.18
C THR A 37 12.50 -22.99 7.23
N TYR A 38 11.70 -21.94 7.54
CA TYR A 38 10.67 -21.40 6.67
C TYR A 38 10.62 -19.87 6.76
N LYS A 39 10.48 -19.19 5.63
CA LYS A 39 10.41 -17.73 5.56
C LYS A 39 9.01 -17.30 5.07
N PRO A 40 8.02 -17.16 5.96
CA PRO A 40 6.70 -16.66 5.62
C PRO A 40 6.71 -15.14 5.40
N ALA A 41 5.75 -14.65 4.61
CA ALA A 41 5.45 -13.24 4.52
C ALA A 41 4.55 -12.83 5.70
N LEU A 42 5.13 -12.23 6.74
CA LEU A 42 4.41 -11.79 7.94
C LEU A 42 4.34 -10.26 8.00
N GLN A 43 3.27 -9.74 8.60
CA GLN A 43 3.15 -8.32 8.92
C GLN A 43 3.94 -8.01 10.20
N ALA A 44 4.48 -6.79 10.31
CA ALA A 44 5.11 -6.30 11.53
C ALA A 44 4.08 -6.10 12.65
N SER A 45 4.52 -6.12 13.91
CA SER A 45 3.69 -5.88 15.11
C SER A 45 2.41 -6.72 15.16
N THR A 46 2.45 -7.92 14.60
CA THR A 46 1.28 -8.81 14.47
C THR A 46 1.52 -10.11 15.22
N MET A 47 0.50 -10.57 15.96
CA MET A 47 0.53 -11.86 16.64
C MET A 47 0.17 -12.97 15.65
N TYR A 48 0.96 -14.04 15.66
CA TYR A 48 0.77 -15.24 14.86
C TYR A 48 0.76 -16.50 15.71
N TYR A 49 0.08 -17.53 15.24
CA TYR A 49 0.02 -18.86 15.81
C TYR A 49 0.68 -19.83 14.83
N LEU A 50 1.68 -20.54 15.30
CA LEU A 50 2.52 -21.43 14.51
C LEU A 50 2.43 -22.86 15.03
N LYS A 51 2.20 -23.81 14.13
CA LYS A 51 2.37 -25.23 14.38
C LYS A 51 3.24 -25.86 13.30
N VAL A 52 4.26 -26.60 13.71
CA VAL A 52 5.14 -27.38 12.83
C VAL A 52 4.93 -28.85 13.13
N VAL A 53 4.54 -29.63 12.11
CA VAL A 53 4.23 -31.06 12.24
C VAL A 53 5.26 -31.86 11.45
N PRO A 54 6.17 -32.60 12.09
CA PRO A 54 7.03 -33.55 11.39
C PRO A 54 6.20 -34.64 10.71
N TYR A 55 6.63 -35.09 9.54
CA TYR A 55 6.02 -36.23 8.86
C TYR A 55 7.07 -37.19 8.30
N ASN A 56 6.68 -38.43 8.05
CA ASN A 56 7.45 -39.44 7.35
C ASN A 56 6.51 -40.34 6.54
N PRO A 57 7.00 -41.41 5.83
CA PRO A 57 6.14 -42.31 5.07
C PRO A 57 5.05 -43.03 5.85
N VAL A 58 5.14 -43.10 7.18
CA VAL A 58 4.12 -43.70 8.07
C VAL A 58 2.98 -42.71 8.33
N GLY A 59 3.26 -41.40 8.33
CA GLY A 59 2.28 -40.36 8.55
C GLY A 59 2.83 -39.14 9.28
N ASP A 60 1.88 -38.28 9.70
CA ASP A 60 2.16 -37.07 10.46
C ASP A 60 2.33 -37.37 11.94
N ALA A 61 3.25 -36.67 12.60
CA ALA A 61 3.43 -36.79 14.04
C ALA A 61 2.21 -36.24 14.80
N ALA A 62 1.77 -36.98 15.80
CA ALA A 62 0.71 -36.57 16.72
C ALA A 62 1.26 -35.70 17.88
N GLY A 63 0.37 -34.91 18.49
CA GLY A 63 0.68 -34.14 19.70
C GLY A 63 1.55 -32.89 19.51
N CYS A 64 1.71 -32.40 18.27
CA CYS A 64 2.40 -31.15 18.00
C CYS A 64 1.61 -29.97 18.53
N THR A 65 2.23 -29.20 19.43
CA THR A 65 1.61 -28.01 20.05
C THR A 65 1.76 -26.79 19.16
N GLU A 66 0.75 -25.94 19.21
CA GLU A 66 0.81 -24.60 18.63
C GLU A 66 1.48 -23.64 19.58
N ILE A 67 2.28 -22.74 19.05
CA ILE A 67 2.90 -21.63 19.80
C ILE A 67 2.44 -20.31 19.20
N SER A 68 2.37 -19.27 20.02
CA SER A 68 2.14 -17.90 19.55
C SER A 68 3.44 -17.09 19.62
N PHE A 69 3.59 -16.16 18.68
CA PHE A 69 4.67 -15.16 18.69
C PHE A 69 4.16 -13.88 18.08
N THR A 70 4.78 -12.75 18.48
CA THR A 70 4.48 -11.44 17.87
C THR A 70 5.69 -10.99 17.07
N THR A 71 5.48 -10.57 15.84
CA THR A 71 6.53 -9.96 15.03
C THR A 71 6.91 -8.60 15.59
N THR A 72 8.19 -8.26 15.54
CA THR A 72 8.68 -6.96 15.99
C THR A 72 8.25 -5.86 15.03
N THR A 73 8.31 -4.60 15.49
CA THR A 73 8.23 -3.43 14.63
C THR A 73 9.42 -3.43 13.67
N VAL A 74 9.16 -3.03 12.42
CA VAL A 74 10.25 -2.79 11.47
C VAL A 74 11.07 -1.60 11.97
N GLN A 75 12.39 -1.79 12.08
CA GLN A 75 13.32 -0.75 12.50
C GLN A 75 13.98 -0.14 11.27
N TYR A 76 13.88 1.18 11.13
CA TYR A 76 14.55 1.94 10.09
C TYR A 76 15.73 2.71 10.67
N CYS A 77 16.73 2.96 9.85
CA CYS A 77 17.89 3.78 10.25
C CYS A 77 17.46 5.21 10.61
N GLY A 78 18.16 5.81 11.54
CA GLY A 78 17.92 7.17 12.02
C GLY A 78 17.86 7.28 13.54
N PRO A 79 17.62 8.48 14.07
CA PRO A 79 17.44 9.73 13.33
C PRO A 79 18.70 10.19 12.61
N LEU A 80 18.53 10.81 11.43
CA LEU A 80 19.60 11.37 10.64
C LEU A 80 19.86 12.83 11.03
N THR A 81 21.07 13.34 10.75
CA THR A 81 21.50 14.67 11.17
C THR A 81 22.04 15.50 10.02
N TYR A 82 21.84 16.81 10.06
CA TYR A 82 22.46 17.82 9.20
C TYR A 82 23.13 18.89 10.08
N SER A 83 24.15 19.57 9.55
CA SER A 83 24.80 20.68 10.25
C SER A 83 23.87 21.89 10.35
N THR A 84 23.10 22.14 9.30
CA THR A 84 22.03 23.15 9.27
C THR A 84 20.79 22.52 8.66
N VAL A 85 19.66 22.72 9.31
CA VAL A 85 18.38 22.27 8.80
C VAL A 85 17.82 23.32 7.87
N GLU A 86 17.83 23.03 6.57
CA GLU A 86 17.11 23.75 5.54
C GLU A 86 15.83 22.93 5.24
N PRO A 87 14.67 23.38 5.78
CA PRO A 87 13.55 22.50 5.96
C PRO A 87 12.84 22.15 4.64
N THR A 88 12.42 20.90 4.52
CA THR A 88 11.30 20.50 3.66
C THR A 88 10.05 21.16 4.21
N THR A 89 9.28 21.86 3.37
CA THR A 89 8.18 22.71 3.85
C THR A 89 6.82 22.21 3.40
N ASN A 90 6.79 21.37 2.39
CA ASN A 90 5.57 20.67 1.97
C ASN A 90 5.91 19.37 1.27
N VAL A 91 5.16 18.33 1.60
CA VAL A 91 5.12 17.05 0.90
C VAL A 91 3.67 16.68 0.61
N THR A 92 3.37 16.48 -0.67
CA THR A 92 2.05 16.00 -1.11
C THR A 92 2.22 14.68 -1.85
N PHE A 93 1.61 13.61 -1.36
CA PHE A 93 1.67 12.27 -1.96
C PHE A 93 0.49 11.41 -1.51
N ALA A 94 -0.28 10.84 -2.43
CA ALA A 94 -1.28 9.79 -2.18
C ALA A 94 -2.23 10.06 -1.00
N GLY A 95 -2.67 11.32 -0.82
CA GLY A 95 -3.52 11.78 0.28
C GLY A 95 -2.76 12.46 1.41
N ILE A 96 -1.45 12.31 1.51
CA ILE A 96 -0.62 13.18 2.36
C ILE A 96 -0.61 14.59 1.76
N ASN A 97 -0.79 15.58 2.60
CA ASN A 97 -0.50 16.99 2.34
C ASN A 97 0.02 17.59 3.65
N ASN A 98 1.32 17.49 3.84
CA ASN A 98 1.99 17.95 5.05
C ASN A 98 2.72 19.25 4.79
N THR A 99 2.33 20.30 5.48
CA THR A 99 3.01 21.62 5.43
C THR A 99 3.65 21.88 6.78
N THR A 100 4.93 22.18 6.76
CA THR A 100 5.78 22.40 7.94
C THR A 100 6.36 23.80 7.97
N SER A 101 7.16 24.12 8.99
CA SER A 101 7.79 25.43 9.13
C SER A 101 8.85 25.67 8.04
N ALA A 102 8.85 26.86 7.46
CA ALA A 102 9.87 27.29 6.52
C ALA A 102 11.09 27.94 7.21
N THR A 103 11.16 27.95 8.53
CA THR A 103 12.24 28.60 9.27
C THR A 103 13.50 27.73 9.25
N VAL A 104 14.59 28.23 8.65
CA VAL A 104 15.89 27.57 8.65
C VAL A 104 16.37 27.34 10.08
N GLY A 105 16.79 26.13 10.40
CA GLY A 105 17.19 25.72 11.75
C GLY A 105 16.05 25.66 12.78
N GLY A 106 14.80 25.83 12.34
CA GLY A 106 13.62 25.90 13.23
C GLY A 106 12.96 24.52 13.53
N THR A 107 13.41 23.46 12.87
CA THR A 107 12.85 22.11 13.01
C THR A 107 13.96 21.06 13.19
N PRO A 108 13.65 19.85 13.66
CA PRO A 108 14.61 18.76 13.68
C PRO A 108 15.12 18.38 12.29
N ALA A 109 16.37 17.90 12.23
CA ALA A 109 16.97 17.41 10.98
C ALA A 109 16.26 16.16 10.42
N HIS A 110 15.62 15.39 11.28
CA HIS A 110 14.79 14.24 10.91
C HIS A 110 13.47 14.33 11.66
N GLU A 111 12.37 14.52 10.93
CA GLU A 111 11.03 14.57 11.46
C GLU A 111 10.25 13.28 11.12
N PHE A 112 9.37 12.87 12.03
CA PHE A 112 8.59 11.64 11.91
C PHE A 112 7.09 11.97 11.91
N PHE A 113 6.49 12.00 10.74
CA PHE A 113 5.05 12.23 10.52
C PHE A 113 4.31 10.91 10.29
N LEU A 114 4.44 9.98 11.23
CA LEU A 114 3.92 8.61 11.08
C LEU A 114 2.39 8.52 11.20
N ASP A 115 1.77 9.55 11.72
CA ASP A 115 0.31 9.74 11.75
C ASP A 115 -0.23 10.22 10.38
N LYS A 116 0.63 10.75 9.51
CA LYS A 116 0.28 11.12 8.14
C LYS A 116 0.38 9.89 7.24
N VAL A 117 -0.78 9.40 6.78
CA VAL A 117 -0.86 8.15 6.02
C VAL A 117 -1.25 8.44 4.57
N GLY A 118 -0.36 8.08 3.65
CA GLY A 118 -0.68 8.01 2.22
C GLY A 118 -1.27 6.64 1.86
N THR A 119 -2.31 6.59 1.04
CA THR A 119 -2.92 5.33 0.63
C THR A 119 -2.68 5.08 -0.85
N VAL A 120 -2.07 3.94 -1.15
CA VAL A 120 -1.71 3.56 -2.51
C VAL A 120 -2.23 2.18 -2.87
N LEU A 121 -2.39 1.94 -4.17
CA LEU A 121 -2.74 0.64 -4.74
C LEU A 121 -1.53 0.07 -5.48
N THR A 122 -1.33 -1.23 -5.41
CA THR A 122 -0.31 -1.92 -6.21
C THR A 122 -0.52 -1.66 -7.70
N ASN A 123 0.56 -1.60 -8.46
CA ASN A 123 0.55 -1.37 -9.91
C ASN A 123 -0.10 -0.03 -10.36
N ALA A 124 -0.16 0.96 -9.47
CA ALA A 124 -0.67 2.29 -9.76
C ALA A 124 0.44 3.35 -9.66
N SER A 125 0.24 4.50 -10.28
CA SER A 125 1.17 5.61 -10.27
C SER A 125 0.55 6.81 -9.56
N TYR A 126 1.34 7.47 -8.72
CA TYR A 126 0.91 8.62 -7.93
C TYR A 126 1.87 9.80 -8.11
N PRO A 127 1.35 11.01 -8.36
CA PRO A 127 2.18 12.21 -8.35
C PRO A 127 2.68 12.51 -6.94
N ILE A 128 3.90 13.01 -6.85
CA ILE A 128 4.48 13.58 -5.64
C ILE A 128 4.91 15.02 -5.92
N SER A 129 4.70 15.89 -4.95
CA SER A 129 5.15 17.28 -4.98
C SER A 129 5.82 17.61 -3.67
N MET A 130 7.00 18.26 -3.74
CA MET A 130 7.84 18.55 -2.58
C MET A 130 8.38 19.98 -2.67
N ASN A 131 8.43 20.68 -1.54
CA ASN A 131 9.05 22.01 -1.46
C ASN A 131 9.99 22.09 -0.26
N ALA A 132 10.97 22.98 -0.33
CA ALA A 132 11.92 23.22 0.73
C ALA A 132 12.35 24.70 0.75
N ASN A 133 12.83 25.17 1.91
CA ASN A 133 13.57 26.42 1.97
C ASN A 133 15.04 26.15 1.63
N THR A 134 15.58 26.83 0.62
CA THR A 134 16.96 26.66 0.14
C THR A 134 17.94 27.65 0.75
N ASP A 135 17.46 28.51 1.67
CA ASP A 135 18.22 29.57 2.34
C ASP A 135 19.03 30.45 1.38
N GLY A 136 18.55 30.62 0.16
CA GLY A 136 19.18 31.46 -0.84
C GLY A 136 18.58 31.33 -2.23
N SER A 137 18.65 32.43 -3.00
CA SER A 137 18.03 32.56 -4.32
C SER A 137 18.69 31.76 -5.45
N THR A 138 19.89 31.22 -5.21
CA THR A 138 20.68 30.48 -6.21
C THR A 138 20.96 29.02 -5.81
N PHE A 139 20.49 28.59 -4.66
CA PHE A 139 20.78 27.26 -4.14
C PHE A 139 19.73 26.25 -4.64
N ARG A 140 20.16 25.00 -4.77
CA ARG A 140 19.31 23.88 -5.15
C ARG A 140 19.22 22.86 -4.02
N HIS A 141 18.00 22.44 -3.72
CA HIS A 141 17.76 21.24 -2.93
C HIS A 141 17.19 20.15 -3.80
N PHE A 142 17.90 19.07 -3.89
CA PHE A 142 17.44 17.85 -4.54
C PHE A 142 16.63 17.01 -3.56
N PHE A 143 15.64 16.30 -4.10
CA PHE A 143 14.83 15.36 -3.33
C PHE A 143 15.10 13.95 -3.77
N ALA A 144 15.30 13.05 -2.80
CA ALA A 144 15.25 11.61 -2.96
C ALA A 144 14.08 11.07 -2.13
N VAL A 145 13.35 10.14 -2.68
CA VAL A 145 12.25 9.46 -1.98
C VAL A 145 12.54 7.98 -1.92
N PHE A 146 12.30 7.40 -0.76
CA PHE A 146 12.51 5.97 -0.49
C PHE A 146 11.25 5.38 0.09
N ILE A 147 10.82 4.22 -0.41
CA ILE A 147 9.64 3.52 0.12
C ILE A 147 9.98 2.04 0.23
N ASP A 148 9.90 1.52 1.44
CA ASP A 148 10.16 0.10 1.74
C ASP A 148 8.95 -0.74 1.31
N TRP A 149 8.91 -1.14 0.04
CA TRP A 149 7.78 -1.89 -0.51
C TRP A 149 7.71 -3.33 -0.04
N ASN A 150 8.83 -3.92 0.34
CA ASN A 150 8.89 -5.31 0.82
C ASN A 150 8.77 -5.42 2.35
N GLN A 151 8.74 -4.27 3.07
CA GLN A 151 8.58 -4.16 4.53
C GLN A 151 9.65 -4.96 5.30
N ASP A 152 10.90 -4.89 4.87
CA ASP A 152 12.02 -5.56 5.52
C ASP A 152 12.88 -4.63 6.40
N GLY A 153 12.62 -3.32 6.40
CA GLY A 153 13.24 -2.32 7.26
C GLY A 153 14.45 -1.62 6.64
N ASN A 154 14.72 -1.88 5.38
CA ASN A 154 15.70 -1.11 4.61
C ASN A 154 15.03 -0.44 3.39
N PHE A 155 15.81 0.30 2.61
CA PHE A 155 15.35 0.99 1.40
C PHE A 155 16.30 0.71 0.24
N ASP A 156 16.99 -0.43 0.27
CA ASP A 156 18.09 -0.70 -0.67
C ASP A 156 17.67 -1.53 -1.87
N ASP A 157 16.46 -2.07 -1.84
CA ASP A 157 15.97 -2.96 -2.87
C ASP A 157 15.60 -2.23 -4.17
N ALA A 158 15.46 -3.01 -5.21
CA ALA A 158 15.01 -2.50 -6.50
C ALA A 158 13.60 -1.90 -6.38
N ASN A 159 13.38 -0.77 -7.04
CA ASN A 159 12.12 -0.01 -7.05
C ASN A 159 11.73 0.66 -5.72
N GLU A 160 12.64 0.75 -4.74
CA GLU A 160 12.44 1.48 -3.49
C GLU A 160 13.03 2.88 -3.47
N LYS A 161 13.84 3.21 -4.48
CA LYS A 161 14.57 4.47 -4.59
C LYS A 161 14.06 5.29 -5.77
N TYR A 162 13.64 6.50 -5.51
CA TYR A 162 13.08 7.42 -6.51
C TYR A 162 13.86 8.73 -6.54
N PHE A 163 14.05 9.27 -7.73
CA PHE A 163 14.73 10.54 -8.00
C PHE A 163 16.19 10.54 -7.56
N THR A 164 16.86 9.39 -7.62
CA THR A 164 18.21 9.17 -7.12
C THR A 164 19.27 9.05 -8.22
N THR A 165 18.90 9.20 -9.48
CA THR A 165 19.80 9.18 -10.64
C THR A 165 19.71 10.49 -11.43
N PRO A 166 20.75 10.87 -12.18
CA PRO A 166 20.77 12.12 -12.94
C PRO A 166 19.55 12.33 -13.84
N GLU A 167 19.05 11.23 -14.47
CA GLU A 167 17.92 11.27 -15.40
C GLU A 167 16.57 11.48 -14.68
N THR A 168 16.54 11.24 -13.39
CA THR A 168 15.33 11.28 -12.57
C THR A 168 15.32 12.39 -11.52
N PHE A 169 16.42 13.13 -11.36
CA PHE A 169 16.54 14.16 -10.34
C PHE A 169 15.42 15.19 -10.39
N VAL A 170 14.85 15.47 -9.22
CA VAL A 170 13.92 16.58 -8.98
C VAL A 170 14.49 17.50 -7.91
N PHE A 171 14.29 18.80 -8.06
CA PHE A 171 14.82 19.78 -7.14
C PHE A 171 13.98 21.06 -7.10
N VAL A 172 14.15 21.84 -6.03
CA VAL A 172 13.72 23.23 -5.94
C VAL A 172 14.94 24.13 -6.07
N LEU A 173 14.75 25.32 -6.65
CA LEU A 173 15.79 26.32 -6.84
C LEU A 173 15.33 27.65 -6.26
N GLY A 174 16.16 28.25 -5.40
CA GLY A 174 15.93 29.59 -4.87
C GLY A 174 14.59 29.73 -4.15
N SER A 175 14.12 28.66 -3.51
CA SER A 175 12.83 28.64 -2.81
C SER A 175 12.99 29.13 -1.37
N ASN A 176 12.07 29.95 -0.91
CA ASN A 176 11.93 30.30 0.51
C ASN A 176 11.05 29.30 1.29
N GLY A 177 10.68 28.19 0.66
CA GLY A 177 9.83 27.17 1.21
C GLY A 177 8.33 27.48 1.19
N VAL A 178 7.92 28.72 0.92
CA VAL A 178 6.51 29.15 0.87
C VAL A 178 6.08 29.46 -0.55
N THR A 179 6.94 30.16 -1.27
CA THR A 179 6.74 30.56 -2.67
C THR A 179 7.85 29.97 -3.52
N GLY A 180 7.53 29.48 -4.68
CA GLY A 180 8.48 28.85 -5.60
C GLY A 180 7.83 27.66 -6.31
N THR A 181 8.53 27.18 -7.36
CA THR A 181 8.10 26.00 -8.09
C THR A 181 8.48 24.75 -7.30
N PRO A 182 7.54 23.91 -6.89
CA PRO A 182 7.87 22.68 -6.18
C PRO A 182 8.59 21.69 -7.10
N ALA A 183 9.40 20.82 -6.51
CA ALA A 183 9.89 19.62 -7.16
C ALA A 183 8.73 18.63 -7.33
N VAL A 184 8.51 18.16 -8.56
CA VAL A 184 7.42 17.24 -8.87
C VAL A 184 7.96 15.99 -9.54
N GLY A 185 7.30 14.86 -9.24
CA GLY A 185 7.64 13.58 -9.82
C GLY A 185 6.47 12.61 -9.78
N SER A 186 6.71 11.39 -10.18
CA SER A 186 5.74 10.30 -10.13
C SER A 186 6.37 9.04 -9.56
N ILE A 187 5.64 8.37 -8.69
CA ILE A 187 6.05 7.12 -8.04
C ILE A 187 5.12 6.01 -8.51
N VAL A 188 5.69 4.98 -9.10
CA VAL A 188 4.98 3.76 -9.49
C VAL A 188 5.08 2.77 -8.34
N VAL A 189 3.93 2.32 -7.85
CA VAL A 189 3.86 1.28 -6.82
C VAL A 189 4.11 -0.08 -7.46
N PRO A 190 5.10 -0.86 -7.03
CA PRO A 190 5.36 -2.17 -7.60
C PRO A 190 4.14 -3.10 -7.48
N GLU A 191 3.96 -3.98 -8.46
CA GLU A 191 2.89 -5.00 -8.44
C GLU A 191 3.03 -5.94 -7.23
N ASN A 192 4.28 -6.27 -6.87
CA ASN A 192 4.63 -7.15 -5.77
C ASN A 192 4.87 -6.41 -4.44
N ALA A 193 4.47 -5.12 -4.33
CA ALA A 193 4.55 -4.39 -3.07
C ALA A 193 3.73 -5.11 -1.99
N LYS A 194 4.33 -5.29 -0.81
CA LYS A 194 3.70 -5.98 0.30
C LYS A 194 2.55 -5.15 0.86
N LEU A 195 1.39 -5.77 1.03
CA LEU A 195 0.19 -5.09 1.55
C LEU A 195 0.36 -4.70 3.02
N GLY A 196 -0.33 -3.64 3.43
CA GLY A 196 -0.27 -3.11 4.78
C GLY A 196 0.54 -1.82 4.89
N GLN A 197 0.94 -1.49 6.10
CA GLN A 197 1.67 -0.26 6.37
C GLN A 197 3.17 -0.44 6.14
N THR A 198 3.76 0.56 5.49
CA THR A 198 5.21 0.67 5.30
C THR A 198 5.68 2.11 5.50
N ARG A 199 6.99 2.33 5.39
CA ARG A 199 7.65 3.61 5.55
C ARG A 199 7.94 4.26 4.20
N MET A 200 7.63 5.55 4.08
CA MET A 200 8.21 6.44 3.09
C MET A 200 9.14 7.43 3.77
N ARG A 201 10.32 7.64 3.20
CA ARG A 201 11.29 8.66 3.59
C ARG A 201 11.47 9.66 2.47
N VAL A 202 11.31 10.93 2.77
CA VAL A 202 11.63 12.04 1.88
C VAL A 202 12.90 12.70 2.42
N LYS A 203 13.93 12.77 1.59
CA LYS A 203 15.21 13.38 1.93
C LYS A 203 15.44 14.56 1.01
N SER A 204 15.56 15.76 1.57
CA SER A 204 16.02 16.94 0.86
C SER A 204 17.45 17.28 1.23
N ALA A 205 18.26 17.67 0.27
CA ALA A 205 19.65 18.03 0.53
C ALA A 205 20.18 19.04 -0.49
N TYR A 206 20.99 19.99 -0.01
CA TYR A 206 21.70 20.92 -0.83
C TYR A 206 22.83 20.23 -1.62
N TYR A 207 22.86 20.50 -2.92
CA TYR A 207 23.94 20.07 -3.80
C TYR A 207 24.28 21.17 -4.80
N GLY A 208 24.86 22.23 -4.30
CA GLY A 208 25.47 23.29 -5.11
C GLY A 208 24.55 24.41 -5.56
N SER A 209 25.18 25.46 -6.04
CA SER A 209 24.56 26.62 -6.67
C SER A 209 24.23 26.32 -8.15
N THR A 210 23.63 27.28 -8.86
CA THR A 210 23.19 27.18 -10.26
C THR A 210 24.28 26.87 -11.30
N GLY A 211 25.50 26.52 -10.89
CA GLY A 211 26.60 26.18 -11.79
C GLY A 211 26.36 24.80 -12.47
N PRO A 212 26.90 24.59 -13.69
CA PRO A 212 26.58 23.44 -14.54
C PRO A 212 27.11 22.10 -14.05
N ASN A 213 27.80 21.99 -12.92
CA ASN A 213 28.54 20.79 -12.51
C ASN A 213 28.33 20.39 -11.05
N THR A 214 27.23 20.76 -10.42
CA THR A 214 26.95 20.39 -9.03
C THR A 214 25.83 19.36 -8.96
N GLU A 215 26.14 18.15 -9.39
CA GLU A 215 25.25 17.01 -9.19
C GLU A 215 25.50 16.37 -7.82
N PRO A 216 24.46 15.75 -7.23
CA PRO A 216 24.60 15.00 -5.98
C PRO A 216 25.69 13.94 -6.06
N ASN A 217 26.46 13.76 -4.99
CA ASN A 217 27.24 12.54 -4.84
C ASN A 217 26.26 11.37 -4.71
N LEU A 218 26.12 10.61 -5.78
CA LEU A 218 25.10 9.56 -5.92
C LEU A 218 25.16 8.51 -4.81
N SER A 219 26.37 8.14 -4.37
CA SER A 219 26.51 7.09 -3.33
C SER A 219 25.88 7.50 -2.00
N ASN A 220 25.94 8.79 -1.66
CA ASN A 220 25.38 9.32 -0.43
C ASN A 220 23.91 9.76 -0.61
N PHE A 221 23.60 10.37 -1.75
CA PHE A 221 22.26 10.86 -2.03
C PHE A 221 21.26 9.73 -2.21
N ALA A 222 21.65 8.67 -2.93
CA ALA A 222 20.85 7.48 -3.17
C ALA A 222 20.80 6.50 -1.97
N ASN A 223 21.38 6.87 -0.83
CA ASN A 223 21.32 6.07 0.40
C ASN A 223 20.37 6.73 1.41
N ALA A 224 19.31 6.02 1.76
CA ALA A 224 18.29 6.49 2.69
C ALA A 224 18.82 6.72 4.12
N CYS A 225 19.94 6.10 4.48
CA CYS A 225 20.52 6.09 5.82
C CYS A 225 21.73 7.02 6.01
N LEU A 226 22.15 7.68 4.95
CA LEU A 226 23.30 8.61 4.98
C LEU A 226 22.89 10.04 4.70
N THR A 227 23.46 10.98 5.48
CA THR A 227 23.39 12.41 5.23
C THR A 227 24.75 13.00 4.80
N THR A 228 25.76 12.17 4.79
CA THR A 228 27.12 12.57 4.40
C THR A 228 27.19 13.04 2.96
N GLY A 229 27.86 14.15 2.72
CA GLY A 229 27.98 14.82 1.41
C GLY A 229 27.09 16.06 1.25
N SER A 230 26.18 16.31 2.20
CA SER A 230 25.52 17.60 2.37
C SER A 230 25.52 17.99 3.85
N SER A 231 25.86 19.24 4.12
CA SER A 231 25.73 19.82 5.48
C SER A 231 24.36 20.43 5.71
N PHE A 232 23.54 20.55 4.66
CA PHE A 232 22.28 21.28 4.63
C PHE A 232 21.16 20.39 4.08
N GLY A 233 20.02 20.41 4.72
CA GLY A 233 18.86 19.63 4.30
C GLY A 233 17.99 19.16 5.46
N GLN A 234 17.07 18.24 5.15
CA GLN A 234 16.17 17.61 6.12
C GLN A 234 15.70 16.25 5.64
N VAL A 235 15.25 15.43 6.57
CA VAL A 235 14.60 14.14 6.30
C VAL A 235 13.24 14.12 6.98
N GLU A 236 12.24 13.60 6.29
CA GLU A 236 10.90 13.38 6.81
C GLU A 236 10.44 11.94 6.53
N ASP A 237 9.93 11.28 7.55
CA ASP A 237 9.38 9.93 7.46
C ASP A 237 7.85 9.94 7.58
N TYR A 238 7.18 9.18 6.71
CA TYR A 238 5.73 9.06 6.59
C TYR A 238 5.29 7.60 6.59
N THR A 239 4.01 7.35 6.85
CA THR A 239 3.39 6.03 6.69
C THR A 239 2.69 5.92 5.34
N ILE A 240 2.90 4.81 4.64
CA ILE A 240 2.18 4.45 3.42
C ILE A 240 1.35 3.19 3.69
N GLN A 241 0.05 3.25 3.43
CA GLN A 241 -0.85 2.11 3.42
C GLN A 241 -0.93 1.56 2.00
N VAL A 242 -0.40 0.37 1.78
CA VAL A 242 -0.46 -0.34 0.51
C VAL A 242 -1.67 -1.26 0.49
N ASN A 243 -2.52 -1.11 -0.51
CA ASN A 243 -3.69 -1.95 -0.76
C ASN A 243 -3.58 -2.61 -2.14
N THR A 244 -4.32 -3.68 -2.38
CA THR A 244 -4.44 -4.24 -3.73
C THR A 244 -5.17 -3.27 -4.63
N ALA A 245 -4.66 -3.05 -5.85
CA ALA A 245 -5.50 -2.55 -6.91
C ALA A 245 -6.67 -3.54 -7.06
N ASN A 246 -7.89 -3.08 -6.85
CA ASN A 246 -9.04 -3.82 -7.33
C ASN A 246 -8.99 -3.81 -8.87
N THR A 247 -8.09 -4.63 -9.44
CA THR A 247 -8.23 -5.04 -10.83
C THR A 247 -9.57 -5.78 -10.85
N GLY A 248 -10.53 -5.31 -11.61
CA GLY A 248 -11.88 -5.87 -11.68
C GLY A 248 -11.99 -7.29 -12.22
N THR A 249 -10.96 -8.11 -12.01
CA THR A 249 -10.98 -9.55 -11.86
C THR A 249 -10.96 -9.87 -10.37
N SER A 250 -12.01 -9.41 -9.63
CA SER A 250 -12.38 -10.12 -8.43
C SER A 250 -12.37 -11.60 -8.80
N ASN A 251 -11.69 -12.44 -7.99
CA ASN A 251 -12.07 -13.85 -7.90
C ASN A 251 -13.59 -13.85 -8.05
N VAL A 252 -14.09 -14.53 -9.05
CA VAL A 252 -15.51 -14.74 -9.21
C VAL A 252 -15.88 -15.53 -7.97
N ASP A 253 -16.22 -14.84 -6.88
CA ASP A 253 -17.03 -15.44 -5.84
C ASP A 253 -18.21 -16.02 -6.59
N LYS A 254 -18.26 -17.34 -6.66
CA LYS A 254 -19.35 -18.07 -7.32
C LYS A 254 -20.73 -17.64 -6.80
N ASP A 255 -20.74 -16.82 -5.75
CA ASP A 255 -21.92 -16.25 -5.11
C ASP A 255 -22.21 -14.79 -5.49
N LYS A 256 -21.42 -14.16 -6.37
CA LYS A 256 -21.64 -12.76 -6.73
C LYS A 256 -22.60 -12.65 -7.91
N ILE A 257 -23.86 -12.38 -7.59
CA ILE A 257 -24.87 -12.06 -8.61
C ILE A 257 -24.47 -10.78 -9.33
N MET A 258 -24.31 -10.83 -10.64
CA MET A 258 -23.98 -9.68 -11.51
C MET A 258 -25.18 -9.26 -12.32
N VAL A 259 -25.24 -7.99 -12.68
CA VAL A 259 -26.21 -7.44 -13.63
C VAL A 259 -25.51 -6.93 -14.90
N TYR A 260 -26.06 -7.28 -16.06
CA TYR A 260 -25.46 -6.91 -17.35
C TYR A 260 -26.52 -6.80 -18.48
N PRO A 261 -26.26 -6.03 -19.56
CA PRO A 261 -25.14 -5.11 -19.69
C PRO A 261 -25.25 -3.96 -18.70
N ASN A 262 -24.14 -3.37 -18.31
CA ASN A 262 -24.12 -2.14 -17.50
C ASN A 262 -23.03 -1.20 -18.09
N PRO A 263 -23.40 -0.10 -18.74
CA PRO A 263 -24.77 0.47 -18.91
C PRO A 263 -25.72 -0.38 -19.77
N PHE A 264 -27.03 -0.29 -19.46
CA PHE A 264 -28.10 -0.98 -20.18
C PHE A 264 -29.02 -0.02 -20.96
N LEU A 265 -29.73 -0.53 -21.98
CA LEU A 265 -30.79 0.18 -22.69
C LEU A 265 -32.15 -0.16 -22.08
N ASP A 266 -32.79 -1.24 -22.50
CA ASP A 266 -34.14 -1.59 -22.09
C ASP A 266 -34.19 -2.83 -21.18
N VAL A 267 -33.20 -3.69 -21.30
CA VAL A 267 -33.13 -4.96 -20.57
C VAL A 267 -31.85 -5.02 -19.75
N LEU A 268 -32.01 -5.44 -18.50
CA LEU A 268 -30.93 -5.74 -17.59
C LEU A 268 -31.03 -7.21 -17.20
N ASN A 269 -29.97 -7.99 -17.43
CA ASN A 269 -29.92 -9.40 -17.06
C ASN A 269 -29.29 -9.56 -15.68
N ILE A 270 -29.70 -10.61 -14.97
CA ILE A 270 -29.10 -11.04 -13.69
C ILE A 270 -28.40 -12.37 -13.95
N SER A 271 -27.13 -12.50 -13.55
CA SER A 271 -26.31 -13.68 -13.83
C SER A 271 -26.80 -14.96 -13.15
N ASP A 272 -27.41 -14.83 -11.98
CA ASP A 272 -28.02 -15.92 -11.23
C ASP A 272 -29.19 -15.40 -10.38
N ILE A 273 -30.32 -16.08 -10.45
CA ILE A 273 -31.53 -15.77 -9.70
C ILE A 273 -31.85 -16.78 -8.60
N LYS A 274 -30.94 -17.74 -8.37
CA LYS A 274 -31.14 -18.77 -7.33
C LYS A 274 -31.26 -18.12 -5.95
N GLY A 275 -32.34 -18.43 -5.24
CA GLY A 275 -32.63 -17.85 -3.93
C GLY A 275 -33.08 -16.38 -3.96
N VAL A 276 -33.30 -15.76 -5.14
CA VAL A 276 -33.85 -14.41 -5.25
C VAL A 276 -35.39 -14.48 -5.18
N LYS A 277 -35.98 -13.81 -4.21
CA LYS A 277 -37.42 -13.71 -3.99
C LYS A 277 -38.07 -12.62 -4.84
N SER A 278 -37.43 -11.45 -4.87
CA SER A 278 -37.91 -10.26 -5.62
C SER A 278 -36.77 -9.29 -5.91
N VAL A 279 -37.03 -8.40 -6.86
CA VAL A 279 -36.10 -7.34 -7.26
C VAL A 279 -36.79 -6.00 -7.12
N SER A 280 -36.13 -5.04 -6.47
CA SER A 280 -36.56 -3.63 -6.45
C SER A 280 -35.53 -2.73 -7.15
N VAL A 281 -35.99 -1.68 -7.78
CA VAL A 281 -35.14 -0.68 -8.43
C VAL A 281 -35.44 0.68 -7.78
N SER A 282 -34.41 1.36 -7.35
CA SER A 282 -34.52 2.70 -6.75
C SER A 282 -33.69 3.72 -7.55
N ASP A 283 -34.10 4.97 -7.56
CA ASP A 283 -33.29 6.08 -8.07
C ASP A 283 -32.20 6.49 -7.05
N VAL A 284 -31.35 7.42 -7.43
CA VAL A 284 -30.24 7.92 -6.58
C VAL A 284 -30.71 8.64 -5.30
N ALA A 285 -31.96 9.07 -5.25
CA ALA A 285 -32.56 9.66 -4.06
C ALA A 285 -33.12 8.58 -3.09
N GLY A 286 -32.97 7.30 -3.43
CA GLY A 286 -33.48 6.18 -2.64
C GLY A 286 -34.96 5.89 -2.85
N ARG A 287 -35.63 6.63 -3.76
CA ARG A 287 -37.04 6.38 -4.06
C ARG A 287 -37.17 5.13 -4.92
N GLN A 288 -37.96 4.15 -4.46
CA GLN A 288 -38.26 2.94 -5.21
C GLN A 288 -39.13 3.28 -6.43
N VAL A 289 -38.63 2.97 -7.62
CA VAL A 289 -39.29 3.28 -8.91
C VAL A 289 -39.92 2.06 -9.53
N LYS A 290 -39.46 0.85 -9.17
CA LYS A 290 -40.02 -0.41 -9.70
C LYS A 290 -39.81 -1.57 -8.71
N THR A 291 -40.76 -2.52 -8.69
CA THR A 291 -40.61 -3.81 -8.00
C THR A 291 -41.09 -4.92 -8.91
N MET A 292 -40.35 -6.02 -8.95
CA MET A 292 -40.61 -7.14 -9.85
C MET A 292 -40.38 -8.48 -9.15
N LYS A 293 -41.00 -9.52 -9.64
CA LYS A 293 -40.64 -10.89 -9.27
C LYS A 293 -39.23 -11.20 -9.78
N ALA A 294 -38.55 -12.15 -9.12
CA ALA A 294 -37.26 -12.63 -9.58
C ALA A 294 -37.36 -13.16 -11.03
N ALA A 295 -36.54 -12.62 -11.91
CA ALA A 295 -36.42 -13.06 -13.30
C ALA A 295 -34.95 -12.80 -13.76
N ALA A 296 -34.45 -13.70 -14.62
CA ALA A 296 -33.10 -13.54 -15.19
C ALA A 296 -32.96 -12.31 -16.10
N GLN A 297 -34.10 -11.80 -16.61
CA GLN A 297 -34.15 -10.60 -17.41
C GLN A 297 -35.19 -9.63 -16.82
N LEU A 298 -34.76 -8.41 -16.62
CA LEU A 298 -35.57 -7.31 -16.12
C LEU A 298 -35.85 -6.33 -17.27
N ASN A 299 -37.12 -6.16 -17.64
CA ASN A 299 -37.52 -5.11 -18.58
C ASN A 299 -37.64 -3.78 -17.83
N LEU A 300 -36.78 -2.85 -18.17
CA LEU A 300 -36.63 -1.52 -17.56
C LEU A 300 -36.72 -0.41 -18.63
N SER A 301 -37.41 -0.67 -19.75
CA SER A 301 -37.58 0.26 -20.87
C SER A 301 -38.33 1.56 -20.49
N ASP A 302 -39.15 1.48 -19.44
CA ASP A 302 -39.91 2.60 -18.89
C ASP A 302 -39.11 3.54 -17.98
N LEU A 303 -37.88 3.18 -17.65
CA LEU A 303 -37.01 4.02 -16.85
C LEU A 303 -36.34 5.10 -17.71
N LYS A 304 -36.18 6.29 -17.16
CA LYS A 304 -35.42 7.38 -17.78
C LYS A 304 -33.93 7.10 -17.69
N THR A 305 -33.16 7.73 -18.59
CA THR A 305 -31.68 7.74 -18.51
C THR A 305 -31.21 8.20 -17.12
N GLY A 306 -30.32 7.43 -16.50
CA GLY A 306 -29.83 7.76 -15.16
C GLY A 306 -29.19 6.59 -14.44
N LEU A 307 -28.72 6.85 -13.21
CA LEU A 307 -28.16 5.86 -12.29
C LEU A 307 -29.27 5.30 -11.40
N TYR A 308 -29.32 3.99 -11.28
CA TYR A 308 -30.27 3.25 -10.46
C TYR A 308 -29.55 2.27 -9.52
N ILE A 309 -30.20 1.94 -8.41
CA ILE A 309 -29.79 0.86 -7.51
C ILE A 309 -30.76 -0.30 -7.70
N VAL A 310 -30.27 -1.42 -8.18
CA VAL A 310 -31.01 -2.68 -8.30
C VAL A 310 -30.76 -3.50 -7.06
N THR A 311 -31.77 -3.75 -6.26
CA THR A 311 -31.71 -4.52 -5.01
C THR A 311 -32.42 -5.86 -5.16
N LEU A 312 -31.69 -6.94 -4.95
CA LEU A 312 -32.17 -8.30 -4.96
C LEU A 312 -32.51 -8.70 -3.52
N HIS A 313 -33.75 -9.05 -3.27
CA HIS A 313 -34.24 -9.54 -1.98
C HIS A 313 -34.17 -11.06 -1.99
N MET A 314 -33.36 -11.64 -1.13
CA MET A 314 -33.16 -13.10 -1.07
C MET A 314 -34.23 -13.79 -0.25
N GLU A 315 -34.41 -15.10 -0.46
CA GLU A 315 -35.36 -15.94 0.31
C GLU A 315 -34.99 -16.05 1.79
N ASP A 316 -33.69 -15.98 2.11
CA ASP A 316 -33.14 -15.98 3.48
C ASP A 316 -33.27 -14.64 4.21
N GLY A 317 -33.90 -13.64 3.58
CA GLY A 317 -34.08 -12.29 4.11
C GLY A 317 -32.90 -11.35 3.89
N SER A 318 -31.78 -11.81 3.36
CA SER A 318 -30.66 -10.95 2.99
C SER A 318 -30.97 -10.13 1.73
N VAL A 319 -30.20 -9.05 1.51
CA VAL A 319 -30.33 -8.19 0.33
C VAL A 319 -28.98 -8.00 -0.34
N LYS A 320 -28.96 -7.97 -1.69
CA LYS A 320 -27.80 -7.65 -2.50
C LYS A 320 -28.14 -6.47 -3.41
N SER A 321 -27.32 -5.41 -3.42
CA SER A 321 -27.57 -4.22 -4.23
C SER A 321 -26.45 -3.99 -5.22
N VAL A 322 -26.82 -3.63 -6.46
CA VAL A 322 -25.89 -3.36 -7.56
C VAL A 322 -26.27 -2.04 -8.23
N LYS A 323 -25.28 -1.22 -8.57
CA LYS A 323 -25.48 0.01 -9.37
C LYS A 323 -25.66 -0.36 -10.84
N ALA A 324 -26.67 0.22 -11.50
CA ALA A 324 -26.94 0.04 -12.91
C ALA A 324 -27.19 1.39 -13.60
N ILE A 325 -26.61 1.60 -14.77
CA ILE A 325 -26.71 2.84 -15.53
C ILE A 325 -27.63 2.60 -16.74
N LYS A 326 -28.73 3.31 -16.80
CA LYS A 326 -29.64 3.37 -17.97
C LYS A 326 -29.14 4.43 -18.94
N LYS A 327 -28.94 4.05 -20.21
CA LYS A 327 -28.62 4.96 -21.32
C LYS A 327 -29.87 5.48 -21.98
#